data_09f13b9c28f0319eb409cbad8e0c9347
#
_entry.id   09f13b9c28f0319eb409cbad8e0c9347
#
_cell.length_a   1.000
_cell.length_b   1.000
_cell.length_c   1.000
_cell.angle_alpha   90.00
_cell.angle_beta   90.00
_cell.angle_gamma   90.00
#
_symmetry.space_group_name_H-M   'P 1'
#
loop_
_entity.id
_entity.type
_entity.pdbx_description
1 polymer ?
#
loop_
_entity_poly.entity_id
_entity_poly.type
_entity_poly.pdbx_seq_one_letter_code
_entity_poly.pdbx_strand_id
1 'polypeptide(L)'
;TKSITYNNGGKYTLNLNVVGKDTRESHETTEKIEVVLVLDTSGSMNYCMDGSQRRCNKSNPKRLTALKEAATSFIDTIQDENSKVRIAIAQFGQTSGVVSSLTSDTAALKSSVSRLSANGATPADKGMAAAQTALLQARPGAKKIVIFFADGVPTAQNTFSTRVANDAVTTALAMKSAGTLIYSIGIFEGANPEQQSFGNRENDQANQFMHAVSSNYPNATAYDKANWVTGGNLGYYKATNSADDLTKIFDDIQKEITT
;
A
#
# COMPACT_ATOMS: atom_id res chain seq x y z
N THR A 1 -6.86 51.56 8.90
CA THR A 1 -7.02 52.98 9.17
C THR A 1 -8.45 53.28 9.59
N LYS A 2 -8.61 54.10 10.62
CA LYS A 2 -9.93 54.62 11.08
C LYS A 2 -10.03 56.05 10.70
N SER A 3 -11.12 56.47 10.08
CA SER A 3 -11.43 57.89 9.85
C SER A 3 -12.88 58.17 10.21
N ILE A 4 -13.09 59.35 10.80
CA ILE A 4 -14.43 59.84 11.13
C ILE A 4 -14.63 61.13 10.29
N THR A 5 -15.67 61.16 9.51
CA THR A 5 -16.03 62.35 8.75
C THR A 5 -17.34 62.89 9.31
N TYR A 6 -17.33 64.20 9.68
CA TYR A 6 -18.53 64.92 10.10
C TYR A 6 -19.33 65.36 8.88
N ASN A 7 -20.57 64.98 8.82
CA ASN A 7 -21.50 65.42 7.78
C ASN A 7 -22.44 66.50 8.35
N ASN A 8 -22.65 67.57 7.62
CA ASN A 8 -23.57 68.63 8.03
C ASN A 8 -24.93 68.03 8.41
N GLY A 9 -25.45 68.39 9.62
CA GLY A 9 -26.72 67.90 10.14
C GLY A 9 -26.60 66.88 11.29
N GLY A 10 -25.46 66.85 11.99
CA GLY A 10 -25.26 66.06 13.22
C GLY A 10 -25.02 64.58 12.96
N LYS A 11 -24.69 64.19 11.72
CA LYS A 11 -24.37 62.79 11.35
C LYS A 11 -22.88 62.63 11.15
N TYR A 12 -22.36 61.50 11.64
CA TYR A 12 -20.97 61.09 11.50
C TYR A 12 -20.92 59.82 10.61
N THR A 13 -19.98 59.77 9.67
CA THR A 13 -19.67 58.55 8.94
C THR A 13 -18.37 57.99 9.49
N LEU A 14 -18.43 56.78 10.05
CA LEU A 14 -17.28 56.02 10.52
C LEU A 14 -16.83 55.09 9.41
N ASN A 15 -15.66 55.34 8.81
CA ASN A 15 -15.03 54.42 7.87
C ASN A 15 -14.01 53.55 8.60
N LEU A 16 -14.30 52.25 8.74
CA LEU A 16 -13.40 51.24 9.24
C LEU A 16 -12.81 50.45 8.04
N ASN A 17 -11.56 50.73 7.73
CA ASN A 17 -10.83 49.90 6.76
C ASN A 17 -10.01 48.88 7.56
N VAL A 18 -10.53 47.67 7.69
CA VAL A 18 -9.83 46.52 8.28
C VAL A 18 -9.09 45.82 7.16
N VAL A 19 -7.78 46.06 7.04
CA VAL A 19 -6.91 45.24 6.22
C VAL A 19 -6.54 44.03 7.08
N GLY A 20 -7.26 42.97 6.92
CA GLY A 20 -6.85 41.66 7.43
C GLY A 20 -5.61 41.23 6.61
N LYS A 21 -4.43 41.18 7.25
CA LYS A 21 -3.32 40.42 6.69
C LYS A 21 -3.71 38.97 6.88
N ASP A 22 -4.19 38.33 5.82
CA ASP A 22 -4.37 36.88 5.79
C ASP A 22 -2.97 36.25 5.82
N THR A 23 -2.43 36.08 7.03
CA THR A 23 -1.35 35.14 7.26
C THR A 23 -1.98 33.75 7.31
N ARG A 24 -2.47 33.26 6.18
CA ARG A 24 -2.42 31.84 5.91
C ARG A 24 -0.94 31.50 5.81
N GLU A 25 -0.32 31.21 6.95
CA GLU A 25 0.73 30.23 6.94
C GLU A 25 0.04 28.98 6.37
N SER A 26 0.24 28.72 5.10
CA SER A 26 0.12 27.39 4.59
C SER A 26 1.17 26.59 5.38
N HIS A 27 0.78 25.99 6.48
CA HIS A 27 1.44 24.83 6.97
C HIS A 27 1.23 23.79 5.86
N GLU A 28 2.05 23.87 4.81
CA GLU A 28 2.42 22.66 4.10
C GLU A 28 2.94 21.74 5.20
N THR A 29 2.09 20.88 5.70
CA THR A 29 2.51 19.75 6.51
C THR A 29 3.35 18.90 5.58
N THR A 30 4.63 19.19 5.59
CA THR A 30 5.65 18.57 4.77
C THR A 30 5.94 17.19 5.36
N GLU A 31 4.89 16.37 5.54
CA GLU A 31 5.00 15.05 6.10
C GLU A 31 5.87 14.20 5.17
N LYS A 32 6.98 13.70 5.71
CA LYS A 32 7.84 12.75 5.01
C LYS A 32 7.12 11.41 4.96
N ILE A 33 7.01 10.82 3.79
CA ILE A 33 6.35 9.53 3.60
C ILE A 33 7.35 8.54 3.02
N GLU A 34 7.42 7.36 3.61
CA GLU A 34 8.25 6.24 3.14
C GLU A 34 7.34 5.08 2.80
N VAL A 35 7.32 4.69 1.54
CA VAL A 35 6.49 3.59 1.03
C VAL A 35 7.39 2.42 0.63
N VAL A 36 7.02 1.21 1.02
CA VAL A 36 7.65 -0.01 0.49
C VAL A 36 6.61 -0.81 -0.28
N LEU A 37 6.82 -0.98 -1.57
CA LEU A 37 6.04 -1.89 -2.41
C LEU A 37 6.65 -3.29 -2.29
N VAL A 38 5.90 -4.24 -1.75
CA VAL A 38 6.29 -5.64 -1.56
C VAL A 38 5.54 -6.47 -2.59
N LEU A 39 6.22 -6.83 -3.66
CA LEU A 39 5.63 -7.33 -4.87
C LEU A 39 5.85 -8.84 -5.02
N ASP A 40 4.75 -9.58 -5.15
CA ASP A 40 4.77 -11.00 -5.46
C ASP A 40 5.35 -11.23 -6.86
N THR A 41 6.36 -12.07 -6.94
CA THR A 41 6.98 -12.53 -8.18
C THR A 41 7.04 -14.05 -8.22
N SER A 42 6.13 -14.74 -7.54
CA SER A 42 5.96 -16.19 -7.60
C SER A 42 5.49 -16.66 -8.97
N GLY A 43 5.57 -17.97 -9.22
CA GLY A 43 5.24 -18.56 -10.50
C GLY A 43 3.82 -18.32 -11.00
N SER A 44 2.84 -18.24 -10.07
CA SER A 44 1.43 -17.95 -10.36
C SER A 44 1.19 -16.54 -10.90
N MET A 45 2.10 -15.61 -10.70
CA MET A 45 2.07 -14.28 -11.32
C MET A 45 2.22 -14.31 -12.85
N ASN A 46 2.55 -15.47 -13.44
CA ASN A 46 2.47 -15.72 -14.90
C ASN A 46 1.07 -16.04 -15.40
N TYR A 47 0.10 -16.32 -14.50
CA TYR A 47 -1.28 -16.57 -14.88
C TYR A 47 -1.97 -15.26 -15.28
N CYS A 48 -3.07 -15.36 -16.01
CA CYS A 48 -3.90 -14.21 -16.34
C CYS A 48 -4.64 -13.69 -15.08
N MET A 49 -5.14 -12.48 -15.12
CA MET A 49 -5.85 -11.87 -13.99
C MET A 49 -7.06 -12.71 -13.53
N ASP A 50 -7.75 -13.39 -14.43
CA ASP A 50 -8.87 -14.30 -14.14
C ASP A 50 -8.44 -15.68 -13.62
N GLY A 51 -7.14 -15.90 -13.36
CA GLY A 51 -6.59 -17.18 -12.91
C GLY A 51 -6.31 -18.19 -14.00
N SER A 52 -6.69 -17.94 -15.26
CA SER A 52 -6.39 -18.85 -16.37
C SER A 52 -4.89 -18.89 -16.66
N GLN A 53 -4.41 -20.08 -17.06
CA GLN A 53 -2.98 -20.30 -17.34
C GLN A 53 -2.64 -20.17 -18.84
N ARG A 54 -3.64 -19.87 -19.67
CA ARG A 54 -3.49 -19.88 -21.14
C ARG A 54 -4.13 -18.65 -21.76
N ARG A 55 -3.46 -18.08 -22.78
CA ARG A 55 -3.99 -17.04 -23.66
C ARG A 55 -4.36 -15.74 -22.94
N CYS A 56 -3.48 -15.27 -22.05
CA CYS A 56 -3.60 -13.88 -21.59
C CYS A 56 -3.57 -12.91 -22.77
N ASN A 57 -4.36 -11.87 -22.71
CA ASN A 57 -4.48 -10.85 -23.74
C ASN A 57 -4.54 -9.45 -23.10
N LYS A 58 -4.77 -8.42 -23.88
CA LYS A 58 -4.77 -7.04 -23.39
C LYS A 58 -5.87 -6.76 -22.35
N SER A 59 -7.06 -7.36 -22.50
CA SER A 59 -8.17 -7.18 -21.56
C SER A 59 -8.07 -8.10 -20.32
N ASN A 60 -7.25 -9.15 -20.42
CA ASN A 60 -6.97 -10.10 -19.34
C ASN A 60 -5.46 -10.40 -19.33
N PRO A 61 -4.62 -9.44 -18.91
CA PRO A 61 -3.16 -9.59 -18.96
C PRO A 61 -2.68 -10.58 -17.89
N LYS A 62 -1.39 -10.91 -17.93
CA LYS A 62 -0.76 -11.62 -16.83
C LYS A 62 -0.81 -10.77 -15.56
N ARG A 63 -0.97 -11.40 -14.39
CA ARG A 63 -0.95 -10.74 -13.09
C ARG A 63 0.29 -9.88 -12.91
N LEU A 64 1.48 -10.41 -13.26
CA LEU A 64 2.72 -9.63 -13.19
C LEU A 64 2.71 -8.40 -14.11
N THR A 65 2.10 -8.50 -15.30
CA THR A 65 1.98 -7.35 -16.22
C THR A 65 1.09 -6.28 -15.62
N ALA A 66 -0.10 -6.64 -15.13
CA ALA A 66 -1.01 -5.72 -14.47
C ALA A 66 -0.37 -5.08 -13.22
N LEU A 67 0.35 -5.87 -12.41
CA LEU A 67 1.08 -5.36 -11.25
C LEU A 67 2.14 -4.32 -11.63
N LYS A 68 2.94 -4.59 -12.67
CA LYS A 68 3.96 -3.65 -13.15
C LYS A 68 3.35 -2.34 -13.65
N GLU A 69 2.25 -2.40 -14.37
CA GLU A 69 1.52 -1.23 -14.86
C GLU A 69 0.96 -0.41 -13.70
N ALA A 70 0.27 -1.06 -12.75
CA ALA A 70 -0.29 -0.40 -11.58
C ALA A 70 0.79 0.21 -10.67
N ALA A 71 1.88 -0.53 -10.40
CA ALA A 71 2.99 -0.03 -9.59
C ALA A 71 3.72 1.15 -10.27
N THR A 72 3.86 1.12 -11.60
CA THR A 72 4.46 2.22 -12.36
C THR A 72 3.58 3.47 -12.31
N SER A 73 2.26 3.33 -12.49
CA SER A 73 1.30 4.43 -12.35
C SER A 73 1.35 5.03 -10.95
N PHE A 74 1.33 4.19 -9.91
CA PHE A 74 1.44 4.64 -8.52
C PHE A 74 2.73 5.44 -8.26
N ILE A 75 3.88 4.96 -8.77
CA ILE A 75 5.17 5.66 -8.61
C ILE A 75 5.10 7.05 -9.26
N ASP A 76 4.54 7.18 -10.46
CA ASP A 76 4.43 8.46 -11.16
C ASP A 76 3.49 9.40 -10.39
N THR A 77 2.28 8.96 -10.07
CA THR A 77 1.25 9.82 -9.49
C THR A 77 1.61 10.29 -8.07
N ILE A 78 2.15 9.41 -7.22
CA ILE A 78 2.48 9.78 -5.82
C ILE A 78 3.67 10.75 -5.74
N GLN A 79 4.60 10.70 -6.68
CA GLN A 79 5.74 11.61 -6.74
C GLN A 79 5.33 12.99 -7.27
N ASP A 80 4.39 13.05 -8.20
CA ASP A 80 3.86 14.30 -8.73
C ASP A 80 3.08 15.08 -7.66
N GLU A 81 2.34 14.38 -6.79
CA GLU A 81 1.55 15.02 -5.72
C GLU A 81 2.38 15.38 -4.48
N ASN A 82 3.44 14.65 -4.18
CA ASN A 82 4.25 14.90 -2.97
C ASN A 82 5.73 14.60 -3.19
N SER A 83 6.53 15.63 -3.39
CA SER A 83 8.00 15.54 -3.57
C SER A 83 8.76 14.98 -2.35
N LYS A 84 8.09 14.72 -1.23
CA LYS A 84 8.72 14.19 0.01
C LYS A 84 8.48 12.70 0.21
N VAL A 85 7.84 12.04 -0.73
CA VAL A 85 7.70 10.59 -0.74
C VAL A 85 8.99 9.95 -1.23
N ARG A 86 9.43 8.88 -0.55
CA ARG A 86 10.42 7.94 -1.08
C ARG A 86 9.81 6.55 -1.13
N ILE A 87 10.16 5.81 -2.16
CA ILE A 87 9.64 4.47 -2.42
C ILE A 87 10.80 3.48 -2.43
N ALA A 88 10.61 2.32 -1.82
CA ALA A 88 11.45 1.14 -1.99
C ALA A 88 10.65 0.04 -2.70
N ILE A 89 11.35 -0.79 -3.46
CA ILE A 89 10.77 -1.98 -4.08
C ILE A 89 11.39 -3.21 -3.42
N ALA A 90 10.57 -4.09 -2.89
CA ALA A 90 10.92 -5.41 -2.44
C ALA A 90 10.15 -6.46 -3.27
N GLN A 91 10.73 -7.62 -3.45
CA GLN A 91 10.08 -8.74 -4.15
C GLN A 91 10.18 -10.02 -3.33
N PHE A 92 9.25 -10.94 -3.57
CA PHE A 92 9.33 -12.32 -3.08
C PHE A 92 8.85 -13.30 -4.15
N GLY A 93 9.58 -14.38 -4.29
CA GLY A 93 9.43 -15.39 -5.32
C GLY A 93 10.65 -16.30 -5.30
N GLN A 94 11.10 -16.75 -6.46
CA GLN A 94 12.38 -17.47 -6.54
C GLN A 94 13.54 -16.63 -6.01
N THR A 95 13.55 -15.33 -6.30
CA THR A 95 14.44 -14.36 -5.70
C THR A 95 13.64 -13.47 -4.76
N SER A 96 14.13 -13.25 -3.55
CA SER A 96 13.46 -12.43 -2.54
C SER A 96 14.43 -11.43 -1.94
N GLY A 97 13.97 -10.21 -1.68
CA GLY A 97 14.78 -9.16 -1.08
C GLY A 97 14.42 -7.76 -1.57
N VAL A 98 15.19 -6.77 -1.13
CA VAL A 98 15.08 -5.39 -1.59
C VAL A 98 15.66 -5.26 -2.99
N VAL A 99 14.87 -4.79 -3.94
CA VAL A 99 15.25 -4.58 -5.35
C VAL A 99 15.70 -3.13 -5.56
N SER A 100 15.04 -2.19 -4.88
CA SER A 100 15.40 -0.77 -4.86
C SER A 100 15.23 -0.23 -3.44
N SER A 101 16.27 0.39 -2.90
CA SER A 101 16.20 1.09 -1.61
C SER A 101 15.33 2.33 -1.71
N LEU A 102 14.94 2.90 -0.55
CA LEU A 102 14.12 4.12 -0.47
C LEU A 102 14.74 5.27 -1.27
N THR A 103 14.07 5.69 -2.32
CA THR A 103 14.50 6.77 -3.23
C THR A 103 13.28 7.54 -3.78
N SER A 104 13.49 8.77 -4.23
CA SER A 104 12.56 9.57 -5.02
C SER A 104 12.87 9.53 -6.52
N ASP A 105 13.87 8.77 -6.96
CA ASP A 105 14.20 8.60 -8.38
C ASP A 105 13.18 7.67 -9.07
N THR A 106 12.19 8.27 -9.71
CA THR A 106 11.11 7.54 -10.41
C THR A 106 11.65 6.68 -11.55
N ALA A 107 12.70 7.11 -12.25
CA ALA A 107 13.27 6.34 -13.35
C ALA A 107 13.94 5.06 -12.85
N ALA A 108 14.70 5.15 -11.75
CA ALA A 108 15.31 4.00 -11.10
C ALA A 108 14.27 3.01 -10.55
N LEU A 109 13.19 3.52 -9.92
CA LEU A 109 12.08 2.71 -9.42
C LEU A 109 11.37 1.97 -10.55
N LYS A 110 10.96 2.66 -11.62
CA LYS A 110 10.30 2.06 -12.78
C LYS A 110 11.20 1.05 -13.50
N SER A 111 12.48 1.34 -13.61
CA SER A 111 13.46 0.38 -14.12
C SER A 111 13.52 -0.89 -13.26
N SER A 112 13.45 -0.75 -11.94
CA SER A 112 13.42 -1.90 -11.02
C SER A 112 12.15 -2.73 -11.18
N VAL A 113 10.98 -2.09 -11.26
CA VAL A 113 9.68 -2.76 -11.52
C VAL A 113 9.71 -3.50 -12.87
N SER A 114 10.23 -2.88 -13.93
CA SER A 114 10.25 -3.46 -15.28
C SER A 114 11.04 -4.77 -15.34
N ARG A 115 12.10 -4.92 -14.55
CA ARG A 115 12.97 -6.12 -14.51
C ARG A 115 12.41 -7.29 -13.70
N LEU A 116 11.32 -7.11 -12.94
CA LEU A 116 10.70 -8.20 -12.18
C LEU A 116 10.30 -9.35 -13.12
N SER A 117 10.49 -10.58 -12.68
CA SER A 117 10.10 -11.78 -13.42
C SER A 117 9.47 -12.81 -12.49
N ALA A 118 8.39 -13.46 -12.94
CA ALA A 118 7.65 -14.39 -12.12
C ALA A 118 8.22 -15.81 -12.20
N ASN A 119 8.61 -16.34 -11.03
CA ASN A 119 9.05 -17.72 -10.87
C ASN A 119 9.10 -18.13 -9.38
N GLY A 120 9.04 -19.44 -9.11
CA GLY A 120 9.23 -20.03 -7.79
C GLY A 120 7.97 -20.06 -6.91
N ALA A 121 8.18 -20.34 -5.64
CA ALA A 121 7.15 -20.37 -4.60
C ALA A 121 6.76 -18.95 -4.14
N THR A 122 5.90 -18.85 -3.11
CA THR A 122 5.38 -17.60 -2.54
C THR A 122 5.92 -17.41 -1.11
N PRO A 123 7.23 -17.12 -0.93
CA PRO A 123 7.84 -16.93 0.40
C PRO A 123 7.52 -15.54 0.95
N ALA A 124 6.26 -15.32 1.35
CA ALA A 124 5.75 -14.06 1.88
C ALA A 124 6.54 -13.56 3.10
N ASP A 125 7.07 -14.48 3.93
CA ASP A 125 7.96 -14.19 5.05
C ASP A 125 9.20 -13.40 4.62
N LYS A 126 9.82 -13.80 3.50
CA LYS A 126 10.99 -13.10 2.94
C LYS A 126 10.62 -11.75 2.36
N GLY A 127 9.44 -11.63 1.76
CA GLY A 127 8.91 -10.36 1.27
C GLY A 127 8.72 -9.35 2.41
N MET A 128 8.10 -9.77 3.50
CA MET A 128 7.89 -8.93 4.68
C MET A 128 9.21 -8.58 5.39
N ALA A 129 10.15 -9.52 5.48
CA ALA A 129 11.50 -9.25 6.02
C ALA A 129 12.26 -8.22 5.16
N ALA A 130 12.12 -8.28 3.83
CA ALA A 130 12.69 -7.28 2.93
C ALA A 130 12.07 -5.90 3.13
N ALA A 131 10.75 -5.81 3.35
CA ALA A 131 10.09 -4.55 3.67
C ALA A 131 10.62 -3.95 4.98
N GLN A 132 10.73 -4.77 6.03
CA GLN A 132 11.30 -4.33 7.31
C GLN A 132 12.74 -3.83 7.14
N THR A 133 13.56 -4.53 6.34
CA THR A 133 14.93 -4.12 6.03
C THR A 133 14.97 -2.77 5.30
N ALA A 134 14.11 -2.57 4.31
CA ALA A 134 14.03 -1.29 3.58
C ALA A 134 13.67 -0.13 4.51
N LEU A 135 12.75 -0.35 5.45
CA LEU A 135 12.31 0.67 6.41
C LEU A 135 13.37 1.04 7.47
N LEU A 136 14.46 0.27 7.62
CA LEU A 136 15.58 0.69 8.47
C LEU A 136 16.24 1.99 7.98
N GLN A 137 16.09 2.32 6.70
CA GLN A 137 16.59 3.54 6.08
C GLN A 137 15.54 4.67 6.05
N ALA A 138 14.40 4.50 6.72
CA ALA A 138 13.36 5.52 6.80
C ALA A 138 13.86 6.77 7.53
N ARG A 139 13.45 7.95 7.04
CA ARG A 139 13.78 9.23 7.69
C ARG A 139 13.11 9.31 9.06
N PRO A 140 13.77 9.91 10.06
CA PRO A 140 13.15 10.14 11.36
C PRO A 140 11.84 10.91 11.23
N GLY A 141 10.80 10.44 11.94
CA GLY A 141 9.48 11.04 11.97
C GLY A 141 8.65 10.85 10.68
N ALA A 142 9.11 10.06 9.71
CA ALA A 142 8.36 9.79 8.51
C ALA A 142 7.17 8.83 8.76
N LYS A 143 6.05 9.08 8.09
CA LYS A 143 4.94 8.12 7.96
C LYS A 143 5.43 6.92 7.16
N LYS A 144 5.32 5.72 7.71
CA LYS A 144 5.82 4.49 7.09
C LYS A 144 4.65 3.65 6.59
N ILE A 145 4.72 3.24 5.34
CA ILE A 145 3.66 2.51 4.67
C ILE A 145 4.26 1.32 3.94
N VAL A 146 3.62 0.17 4.06
CA VAL A 146 3.91 -1.02 3.28
C VAL A 146 2.67 -1.37 2.45
N ILE A 147 2.86 -1.61 1.17
CA ILE A 147 1.83 -2.14 0.27
C ILE A 147 2.28 -3.54 -0.13
N PHE A 148 1.66 -4.54 0.49
CA PHE A 148 1.95 -5.96 0.28
C PHE A 148 0.98 -6.52 -0.77
N PHE A 149 1.53 -7.06 -1.84
CA PHE A 149 0.77 -7.59 -2.96
C PHE A 149 1.00 -9.09 -3.11
N ALA A 150 -0.08 -9.89 -3.18
CA ALA A 150 0.02 -11.33 -3.38
C ALA A 150 -1.15 -11.88 -4.22
N ASP A 151 -0.88 -12.95 -4.98
CA ASP A 151 -1.85 -13.63 -5.83
C ASP A 151 -2.32 -14.98 -5.28
N GLY A 152 -2.04 -15.26 -4.01
CA GLY A 152 -2.43 -16.50 -3.38
C GLY A 152 -1.90 -16.70 -1.96
N VAL A 153 -1.88 -17.96 -1.54
CA VAL A 153 -1.41 -18.35 -0.21
C VAL A 153 0.12 -18.36 -0.11
N PRO A 154 0.66 -18.04 1.06
CA PRO A 154 2.07 -18.24 1.35
C PRO A 154 2.48 -19.71 1.19
N THR A 155 3.53 -19.97 0.40
CA THR A 155 4.02 -21.33 0.17
C THR A 155 5.52 -21.44 0.39
N ALA A 156 5.98 -22.57 0.91
CA ALA A 156 7.40 -22.92 0.96
C ALA A 156 7.84 -23.64 -0.32
N GLN A 157 6.94 -24.40 -0.92
CA GLN A 157 7.07 -25.11 -2.21
C GLN A 157 5.79 -24.87 -3.02
N ASN A 158 4.89 -25.86 -3.10
CA ASN A 158 3.66 -25.78 -3.90
C ASN A 158 2.38 -25.84 -3.05
N THR A 159 2.49 -25.87 -1.74
CA THR A 159 1.35 -25.96 -0.81
C THR A 159 1.44 -24.87 0.23
N PHE A 160 0.29 -24.51 0.80
CA PHE A 160 0.21 -23.56 1.91
C PHE A 160 1.17 -23.95 3.03
N SER A 161 1.91 -22.96 3.51
CA SER A 161 2.87 -23.11 4.61
C SER A 161 2.49 -22.22 5.77
N THR A 162 1.95 -22.82 6.82
CA THR A 162 1.65 -22.15 8.09
C THR A 162 2.87 -21.40 8.64
N ARG A 163 4.07 -22.00 8.51
CA ARG A 163 5.32 -21.35 8.95
C ARG A 163 5.56 -20.05 8.17
N VAL A 164 5.53 -20.08 6.83
CA VAL A 164 5.74 -18.88 6.00
C VAL A 164 4.70 -17.81 6.31
N ALA A 165 3.43 -18.22 6.45
CA ALA A 165 2.35 -17.31 6.81
C ALA A 165 2.59 -16.64 8.18
N ASN A 166 2.91 -17.43 9.21
CA ASN A 166 3.12 -16.93 10.57
C ASN A 166 4.38 -16.06 10.69
N ASP A 167 5.48 -16.42 10.02
CA ASP A 167 6.71 -15.62 10.01
C ASP A 167 6.45 -14.26 9.33
N ALA A 168 5.66 -14.23 8.24
CA ALA A 168 5.25 -12.97 7.60
C ALA A 168 4.37 -12.11 8.52
N VAL A 169 3.38 -12.71 9.20
CA VAL A 169 2.50 -12.00 10.15
C VAL A 169 3.28 -11.50 11.36
N THR A 170 4.24 -12.26 11.87
CA THR A 170 5.12 -11.83 12.99
C THR A 170 5.94 -10.60 12.59
N THR A 171 6.50 -10.59 11.38
CA THR A 171 7.24 -9.44 10.85
C THR A 171 6.31 -8.24 10.64
N ALA A 172 5.10 -8.47 10.12
CA ALA A 172 4.08 -7.43 9.98
C ALA A 172 3.68 -6.84 11.34
N LEU A 173 3.48 -7.68 12.35
CA LEU A 173 3.18 -7.26 13.72
C LEU A 173 4.26 -6.33 14.28
N ALA A 174 5.54 -6.67 14.11
CA ALA A 174 6.65 -5.85 14.56
C ALA A 174 6.63 -4.47 13.87
N MET A 175 6.38 -4.42 12.56
CA MET A 175 6.28 -3.16 11.81
C MET A 175 5.04 -2.35 12.23
N LYS A 176 3.87 -2.96 12.38
CA LYS A 176 2.64 -2.32 12.85
C LYS A 176 2.82 -1.74 14.26
N SER A 177 3.45 -2.49 15.16
CA SER A 177 3.77 -2.02 16.52
C SER A 177 4.74 -0.83 16.55
N ALA A 178 5.56 -0.67 15.51
CA ALA A 178 6.44 0.48 15.29
C ALA A 178 5.77 1.62 14.49
N GLY A 179 4.43 1.60 14.35
CA GLY A 179 3.64 2.65 13.70
C GLY A 179 3.62 2.56 12.15
N THR A 180 4.02 1.43 11.56
CA THR A 180 3.91 1.24 10.11
C THR A 180 2.49 0.85 9.72
N LEU A 181 1.92 1.53 8.73
CA LEU A 181 0.65 1.16 8.13
C LEU A 181 0.89 0.14 7.01
N ILE A 182 0.14 -0.96 7.03
CA ILE A 182 0.29 -2.03 6.04
C ILE A 182 -1.03 -2.24 5.30
N TYR A 183 -1.01 -1.98 3.99
CA TYR A 183 -2.04 -2.41 3.05
C TYR A 183 -1.68 -3.76 2.48
N SER A 184 -2.65 -4.63 2.29
CA SER A 184 -2.52 -5.85 1.49
C SER A 184 -3.44 -5.80 0.28
N ILE A 185 -2.97 -6.27 -0.87
CA ILE A 185 -3.74 -6.33 -2.12
C ILE A 185 -3.73 -7.78 -2.61
N GLY A 186 -4.90 -8.42 -2.62
CA GLY A 186 -5.10 -9.79 -3.11
C GLY A 186 -5.62 -9.81 -4.54
N ILE A 187 -4.98 -10.58 -5.43
CA ILE A 187 -5.42 -10.76 -6.82
C ILE A 187 -5.65 -12.24 -7.17
N PHE A 188 -6.28 -12.98 -6.30
CA PHE A 188 -6.60 -14.38 -6.50
C PHE A 188 -8.11 -14.59 -6.61
N GLU A 189 -8.51 -15.69 -7.24
CA GLU A 189 -9.91 -16.05 -7.31
C GLU A 189 -10.48 -16.30 -5.90
N GLY A 190 -11.60 -15.64 -5.57
CA GLY A 190 -12.18 -15.70 -4.23
C GLY A 190 -11.53 -14.75 -3.21
N ALA A 191 -10.66 -13.83 -3.63
CA ALA A 191 -10.18 -12.75 -2.77
C ALA A 191 -11.37 -11.88 -2.32
N ASN A 192 -11.57 -11.78 -1.00
CA ASN A 192 -12.73 -11.12 -0.42
C ASN A 192 -12.36 -10.38 0.88
N PRO A 193 -12.16 -9.06 0.80
CA PRO A 193 -11.87 -8.22 1.98
C PRO A 193 -12.97 -8.21 3.04
N GLU A 194 -14.21 -8.55 2.67
CA GLU A 194 -15.36 -8.58 3.58
C GLU A 194 -15.54 -9.93 4.28
N GLN A 195 -14.70 -10.92 3.98
CA GLN A 195 -14.81 -12.24 4.59
C GLN A 195 -14.41 -12.20 6.07
N GLN A 196 -15.34 -12.60 6.95
CA GLN A 196 -15.18 -12.57 8.41
C GLN A 196 -15.10 -13.97 9.04
N SER A 197 -15.45 -15.00 8.30
CA SER A 197 -15.41 -16.38 8.75
C SER A 197 -14.57 -17.21 7.79
N PHE A 198 -13.60 -17.92 8.32
CA PHE A 198 -12.60 -18.63 7.55
C PHE A 198 -12.67 -20.11 7.82
N GLY A 199 -12.67 -20.91 6.74
CA GLY A 199 -12.52 -22.34 6.76
C GLY A 199 -11.09 -22.79 6.51
N ASN A 200 -10.93 -24.03 6.04
CA ASN A 200 -9.63 -24.62 5.74
C ASN A 200 -9.35 -24.69 4.23
N ARG A 201 -10.18 -24.06 3.40
CA ARG A 201 -9.93 -23.98 1.95
C ARG A 201 -8.80 -23.00 1.68
N GLU A 202 -8.09 -23.19 0.59
CA GLU A 202 -6.96 -22.34 0.19
C GLU A 202 -7.34 -20.86 0.13
N ASN A 203 -8.50 -20.53 -0.46
CA ASN A 203 -8.99 -19.16 -0.52
C ASN A 203 -9.32 -18.57 0.86
N ASP A 204 -9.86 -19.39 1.79
CA ASP A 204 -10.11 -18.96 3.16
C ASP A 204 -8.80 -18.63 3.88
N GLN A 205 -7.79 -19.49 3.72
CA GLN A 205 -6.46 -19.29 4.29
C GLN A 205 -5.78 -18.05 3.68
N ALA A 206 -5.93 -17.84 2.36
CA ALA A 206 -5.39 -16.65 1.69
C ALA A 206 -6.04 -15.37 2.20
N ASN A 207 -7.38 -15.31 2.27
CA ASN A 207 -8.10 -14.15 2.80
C ASN A 207 -7.73 -13.86 4.26
N GLN A 208 -7.68 -14.90 5.09
CA GLN A 208 -7.29 -14.78 6.49
C GLN A 208 -5.86 -14.25 6.65
N PHE A 209 -4.93 -14.76 5.84
CA PHE A 209 -3.54 -14.29 5.80
C PHE A 209 -3.45 -12.82 5.38
N MET A 210 -4.15 -12.41 4.32
CA MET A 210 -4.14 -11.04 3.82
C MET A 210 -4.68 -10.05 4.87
N HIS A 211 -5.72 -10.44 5.62
CA HIS A 211 -6.19 -9.68 6.76
C HIS A 211 -5.14 -9.60 7.87
N ALA A 212 -4.55 -10.72 8.26
CA ALA A 212 -3.58 -10.78 9.37
C ALA A 212 -2.31 -9.96 9.09
N VAL A 213 -1.83 -9.94 7.85
CA VAL A 213 -0.69 -9.14 7.42
C VAL A 213 -1.02 -7.66 7.42
N SER A 214 -2.22 -7.28 6.96
CA SER A 214 -2.62 -5.87 6.86
C SER A 214 -2.87 -5.21 8.22
N SER A 215 -3.05 -3.90 8.22
CA SER A 215 -3.44 -3.12 9.39
C SER A 215 -4.91 -3.30 9.81
N ASN A 216 -5.70 -4.12 9.08
CA ASN A 216 -7.02 -4.55 9.55
C ASN A 216 -6.94 -5.26 10.91
N TYR A 217 -5.86 -6.03 11.13
CA TYR A 217 -5.59 -6.72 12.39
C TYR A 217 -4.25 -6.27 12.97
N PRO A 218 -4.22 -5.12 13.68
CA PRO A 218 -2.97 -4.54 14.17
C PRO A 218 -2.23 -5.46 15.16
N ASN A 219 -2.93 -6.37 15.83
CA ASN A 219 -2.38 -7.25 16.87
C ASN A 219 -2.34 -8.73 16.47
N ALA A 220 -2.46 -9.06 15.19
CA ALA A 220 -2.38 -10.45 14.74
C ALA A 220 -1.01 -11.06 15.05
N THR A 221 -0.99 -12.19 15.77
CA THR A 221 0.24 -12.92 16.14
C THR A 221 0.53 -14.12 15.24
N ALA A 222 -0.47 -14.58 14.49
CA ALA A 222 -0.39 -15.61 13.47
C ALA A 222 -1.50 -15.39 12.44
N TYR A 223 -1.41 -16.05 11.28
CA TYR A 223 -2.40 -15.85 10.22
C TYR A 223 -3.83 -16.23 10.64
N ASP A 224 -3.96 -17.24 11.50
CA ASP A 224 -5.22 -17.78 12.05
C ASP A 224 -5.58 -17.23 13.45
N LYS A 225 -4.76 -16.35 14.00
CA LYS A 225 -4.96 -15.69 15.30
C LYS A 225 -5.14 -14.20 15.15
N ALA A 226 -5.86 -13.82 14.14
CA ALA A 226 -6.34 -12.46 13.95
C ALA A 226 -7.70 -12.36 14.66
N ASN A 227 -7.77 -11.63 15.77
CA ASN A 227 -9.03 -11.32 16.38
C ASN A 227 -9.72 -10.25 15.54
N TRP A 228 -10.86 -10.61 14.97
CA TRP A 228 -11.72 -9.66 14.27
C TRP A 228 -12.13 -8.56 15.24
N VAL A 229 -11.66 -7.35 15.00
CA VAL A 229 -12.03 -6.19 15.81
C VAL A 229 -13.36 -5.67 15.30
N THR A 230 -14.45 -5.95 16.01
CA THR A 230 -15.77 -5.40 15.70
C THR A 230 -15.69 -3.87 15.66
N GLY A 231 -16.01 -3.26 14.52
CA GLY A 231 -15.93 -1.80 14.33
C GLY A 231 -14.54 -1.28 13.95
N GLY A 232 -13.56 -2.14 13.68
CA GLY A 232 -12.25 -1.75 13.15
C GLY A 232 -12.34 -1.25 11.71
N ASN A 233 -11.35 -0.46 11.30
CA ASN A 233 -11.19 -0.07 9.91
C ASN A 233 -10.67 -1.26 9.10
N LEU A 234 -11.49 -1.83 8.22
CA LEU A 234 -11.14 -2.96 7.37
C LEU A 234 -10.61 -2.55 5.99
N GLY A 235 -10.39 -1.26 5.77
CA GLY A 235 -9.96 -0.71 4.49
C GLY A 235 -8.54 -1.06 4.06
N TYR A 236 -7.76 -1.74 4.90
CA TYR A 236 -6.35 -2.05 4.63
C TYR A 236 -6.13 -3.37 3.85
N TYR A 237 -7.15 -4.22 3.72
CA TYR A 237 -7.13 -5.31 2.76
C TYR A 237 -8.02 -4.94 1.57
N LYS A 238 -7.46 -4.92 0.39
CA LYS A 238 -8.13 -4.65 -0.90
C LYS A 238 -7.98 -5.87 -1.81
N ALA A 239 -8.93 -6.09 -2.71
CA ALA A 239 -8.85 -7.24 -3.63
C ALA A 239 -9.48 -6.93 -4.99
N THR A 240 -8.93 -7.54 -6.03
CA THR A 240 -9.50 -7.51 -7.38
C THR A 240 -8.97 -8.66 -8.23
N ASN A 241 -9.70 -9.01 -9.28
CA ASN A 241 -9.25 -9.88 -10.38
C ASN A 241 -9.24 -9.13 -11.73
N SER A 242 -9.32 -7.81 -11.72
CA SER A 242 -9.32 -6.93 -12.88
C SER A 242 -8.08 -6.02 -12.86
N ALA A 243 -7.41 -5.89 -14.01
CA ALA A 243 -6.24 -5.00 -14.14
C ALA A 243 -6.62 -3.51 -13.97
N ASP A 244 -7.78 -3.10 -14.50
CA ASP A 244 -8.25 -1.71 -14.38
C ASP A 244 -8.60 -1.37 -12.93
N ASP A 245 -9.20 -2.29 -12.19
CA ASP A 245 -9.53 -2.08 -10.78
C ASP A 245 -8.28 -2.14 -9.90
N LEU A 246 -7.24 -2.89 -10.29
CA LEU A 246 -5.96 -2.87 -9.59
C LEU A 246 -5.34 -1.48 -9.61
N THR A 247 -5.35 -0.80 -10.76
CA THR A 247 -4.88 0.59 -10.86
C THR A 247 -5.68 1.51 -9.94
N LYS A 248 -7.02 1.39 -9.94
CA LYS A 248 -7.87 2.19 -9.03
C LYS A 248 -7.55 1.94 -7.55
N ILE A 249 -7.29 0.68 -7.16
CA ILE A 249 -6.90 0.35 -5.78
C ILE A 249 -5.61 1.08 -5.38
N PHE A 250 -4.61 1.13 -6.26
CA PHE A 250 -3.39 1.86 -6.00
C PHE A 250 -3.62 3.38 -5.91
N ASP A 251 -4.48 3.95 -6.78
CA ASP A 251 -4.86 5.37 -6.74
C ASP A 251 -5.61 5.71 -5.44
N ASP A 252 -6.50 4.84 -4.98
CA ASP A 252 -7.23 5.05 -3.73
C ASP A 252 -6.31 4.98 -2.51
N ILE A 253 -5.40 4.00 -2.46
CA ILE A 253 -4.36 3.92 -1.42
C ILE A 253 -3.50 5.18 -1.44
N GLN A 254 -3.10 5.66 -2.61
CA GLN A 254 -2.32 6.89 -2.73
C GLN A 254 -3.03 8.09 -2.10
N LYS A 255 -4.31 8.29 -2.41
CA LYS A 255 -5.12 9.36 -1.80
C LYS A 255 -5.20 9.22 -0.28
N GLU A 256 -5.41 8.00 0.22
CA GLU A 256 -5.47 7.72 1.66
C GLU A 256 -4.15 8.02 2.40
N ILE A 257 -3.01 7.91 1.73
CA ILE A 257 -1.70 8.11 2.37
C ILE A 257 -1.14 9.53 2.21
N THR A 258 -1.65 10.32 1.25
CA THR A 258 -1.23 11.70 1.00
C THR A 258 -2.14 12.76 1.63
N THR A 259 -3.30 12.35 2.18
CA THR A 259 -4.22 13.20 2.95
C THR A 259 -3.86 13.19 4.43
#